data_4f84a6451486e39cb610c697188e7a65
#
_entry.id   4f84a6451486e39cb610c697188e7a65
#
_cell.length_a   1.000
_cell.length_b   1.000
_cell.length_c   1.000
_cell.angle_alpha   90.00
_cell.angle_beta   90.00
_cell.angle_gamma   90.00
#
_symmetry.space_group_name_H-M   'P 1'
#
loop_
_entity.id
_entity.type
_entity.pdbx_description
1 polymer ?
#
loop_
_entity_poly.entity_id
_entity_poly.type
_entity_poly.pdbx_seq_one_letter_code
_entity_poly.pdbx_strand_id
1 'polypeptide(L)'
;EKKLGKDKVGRQKIKQLIQVLKWDSQSIETAIGGLIDLNSFYTFWAMEGLLGFWDGYSGNSNNFFIYLNPETDKFHFIPWGADSLFERYSPIRDDRKDPVSVKTKGLIAHKLYQLESGRQRYGQALKRLLEECWDEKTLLKETERIEVLLKPYLLISQNPEVDLGEVEGKVKKRWNRLKKATEKEKRSKEKAKAEPEKGEDHQSVDEFVQSLKERREFIRQRRVAITGEIAEGMPKWDIEPEEPFVTSSIEKFMAFSFGCISGGCIGCVSAILV
;
A
#
# COMPACT_ATOMS: atom_id res chain seq x y z
N GLU A 1 -12.44 6.04 -12.67
CA GLU A 1 -12.23 7.20 -13.55
C GLU A 1 -11.01 6.96 -14.42
N LYS A 2 -11.14 7.23 -15.74
CA LYS A 2 -10.02 7.12 -16.65
C LYS A 2 -9.15 8.37 -16.58
N LYS A 3 -7.84 8.21 -16.37
CA LYS A 3 -6.87 9.31 -16.32
C LYS A 3 -6.20 9.58 -17.67
N LEU A 4 -5.82 8.53 -18.40
CA LEU A 4 -5.10 8.61 -19.68
C LEU A 4 -5.51 7.49 -20.64
N GLY A 5 -5.22 7.66 -21.96
CA GLY A 5 -5.33 6.61 -22.97
C GLY A 5 -6.68 6.52 -23.67
N LYS A 6 -6.86 5.53 -24.55
CA LYS A 6 -8.08 5.30 -25.32
C LYS A 6 -9.06 4.41 -24.54
N ASP A 7 -10.24 4.96 -24.27
CA ASP A 7 -11.23 4.39 -23.37
C ASP A 7 -11.75 2.98 -23.79
N LYS A 8 -11.94 2.77 -25.09
CA LYS A 8 -12.54 1.52 -25.59
C LYS A 8 -11.70 0.26 -25.31
N VAL A 9 -10.38 0.33 -25.48
CA VAL A 9 -9.50 -0.86 -25.36
C VAL A 9 -9.38 -1.28 -23.89
N GLY A 10 -9.07 -0.34 -22.99
CA GLY A 10 -8.93 -0.64 -21.57
C GLY A 10 -10.23 -1.20 -20.96
N ARG A 11 -11.39 -0.60 -21.27
CA ARG A 11 -12.69 -1.09 -20.79
C ARG A 11 -13.05 -2.48 -21.31
N GLN A 12 -12.71 -2.79 -22.56
CA GLN A 12 -12.97 -4.13 -23.12
C GLN A 12 -12.15 -5.18 -22.37
N LYS A 13 -10.86 -4.92 -22.12
CA LYS A 13 -9.99 -5.83 -21.37
C LYS A 13 -10.41 -6.01 -19.92
N ILE A 14 -10.88 -4.96 -19.26
CA ILE A 14 -11.45 -5.09 -17.92
C ILE A 14 -12.70 -5.96 -17.92
N LYS A 15 -13.59 -5.79 -18.91
CA LYS A 15 -14.73 -6.70 -19.05
C LYS A 15 -14.31 -8.16 -19.24
N GLN A 16 -13.25 -8.40 -20.02
CA GLN A 16 -12.68 -9.74 -20.17
C GLN A 16 -12.15 -10.27 -18.83
N LEU A 17 -11.38 -9.46 -18.08
CA LEU A 17 -10.89 -9.84 -16.75
C LEU A 17 -12.03 -10.19 -15.79
N ILE A 18 -13.11 -9.37 -15.76
CA ILE A 18 -14.30 -9.64 -14.95
C ILE A 18 -14.94 -10.97 -15.32
N GLN A 19 -14.99 -11.31 -16.62
CA GLN A 19 -15.54 -12.60 -17.04
C GLN A 19 -14.66 -13.76 -16.59
N VAL A 20 -13.34 -13.65 -16.75
CA VAL A 20 -12.37 -14.65 -16.27
C VAL A 20 -12.49 -14.88 -14.76
N LEU A 21 -12.67 -13.80 -13.98
CA LEU A 21 -12.80 -13.89 -12.53
C LEU A 21 -14.08 -14.58 -12.04
N LYS A 22 -15.07 -14.78 -12.94
CA LYS A 22 -16.27 -15.62 -12.66
C LYS A 22 -16.01 -17.11 -12.77
N TRP A 23 -14.88 -17.51 -13.36
CA TRP A 23 -14.56 -18.92 -13.53
C TRP A 23 -14.13 -19.55 -12.21
N ASP A 24 -14.51 -20.81 -12.08
CA ASP A 24 -14.15 -21.63 -10.94
C ASP A 24 -13.43 -22.87 -11.45
N SER A 25 -12.20 -22.67 -11.94
CA SER A 25 -11.42 -23.73 -12.57
C SER A 25 -9.92 -23.61 -12.29
N GLN A 26 -9.23 -24.73 -12.38
CA GLN A 26 -7.76 -24.82 -12.25
C GLN A 26 -7.02 -23.97 -13.32
N SER A 27 -7.68 -23.65 -14.44
CA SER A 27 -7.11 -22.84 -15.52
C SER A 27 -7.20 -21.33 -15.28
N ILE A 28 -7.79 -20.89 -14.16
CA ILE A 28 -8.01 -19.45 -13.88
C ILE A 28 -6.70 -18.66 -13.81
N GLU A 29 -5.63 -19.25 -13.25
CA GLU A 29 -4.32 -18.57 -13.20
C GLU A 29 -3.79 -18.26 -14.59
N THR A 30 -3.88 -19.22 -15.52
CA THR A 30 -3.47 -19.02 -16.91
C THR A 30 -4.34 -17.95 -17.60
N ALA A 31 -5.64 -17.98 -17.38
CA ALA A 31 -6.56 -17.02 -17.96
C ALA A 31 -6.33 -15.60 -17.42
N ILE A 32 -6.11 -15.44 -16.12
CA ILE A 32 -5.70 -14.16 -15.50
C ILE A 32 -4.35 -13.72 -16.08
N GLY A 33 -3.37 -14.62 -16.22
CA GLY A 33 -2.04 -14.35 -16.77
C GLY A 33 -2.03 -13.93 -18.24
N GLY A 34 -3.10 -14.23 -18.98
CA GLY A 34 -3.33 -13.67 -20.31
C GLY A 34 -3.66 -12.18 -20.31
N LEU A 35 -4.19 -11.65 -19.20
CA LEU A 35 -4.67 -10.27 -19.09
C LEU A 35 -3.84 -9.43 -18.12
N ILE A 36 -3.19 -10.05 -17.13
CA ILE A 36 -2.37 -9.40 -16.10
C ILE A 36 -0.95 -9.93 -16.19
N ASP A 37 0.04 -9.07 -15.98
CA ASP A 37 1.41 -9.49 -15.72
C ASP A 37 1.48 -10.10 -14.30
N LEU A 38 1.42 -11.44 -14.23
CA LEU A 38 1.38 -12.14 -12.95
C LEU A 38 2.66 -11.96 -12.12
N ASN A 39 3.83 -11.83 -12.75
CA ASN A 39 5.08 -11.65 -12.00
C ASN A 39 5.09 -10.30 -11.29
N SER A 40 4.68 -9.25 -12.00
CA SER A 40 4.49 -7.92 -11.45
C SER A 40 3.40 -7.92 -10.38
N PHE A 41 2.27 -8.60 -10.61
CA PHE A 41 1.16 -8.67 -9.67
C PHE A 41 1.53 -9.39 -8.36
N TYR A 42 2.20 -10.54 -8.41
CA TYR A 42 2.65 -11.23 -7.20
C TYR A 42 3.67 -10.39 -6.41
N THR A 43 4.54 -9.65 -7.09
CA THR A 43 5.47 -8.72 -6.44
C THR A 43 4.74 -7.56 -5.77
N PHE A 44 3.79 -6.93 -6.46
CA PHE A 44 2.93 -5.88 -5.92
C PHE A 44 2.17 -6.35 -4.69
N TRP A 45 1.48 -7.49 -4.79
CA TRP A 45 0.70 -8.07 -3.70
C TRP A 45 1.57 -8.47 -2.49
N ALA A 46 2.70 -9.13 -2.72
CA ALA A 46 3.63 -9.47 -1.66
C ALA A 46 4.26 -8.23 -0.98
N MET A 47 4.46 -7.15 -1.73
CA MET A 47 4.93 -5.88 -1.16
C MET A 47 3.88 -5.26 -0.23
N GLU A 48 2.59 -5.26 -0.59
CA GLU A 48 1.52 -4.82 0.31
C GLU A 48 1.50 -5.65 1.61
N GLY A 49 1.61 -6.97 1.48
CA GLY A 49 1.74 -7.87 2.62
C GLY A 49 2.97 -7.54 3.48
N LEU A 50 4.15 -7.38 2.87
CA LEU A 50 5.40 -7.08 3.57
C LEU A 50 5.34 -5.74 4.33
N LEU A 51 4.79 -4.71 3.72
CA LEU A 51 4.70 -3.37 4.29
C LEU A 51 3.53 -3.22 5.30
N GLY A 52 2.65 -4.21 5.43
CA GLY A 52 1.45 -4.09 6.26
C GLY A 52 0.53 -2.98 5.77
N PHE A 53 0.34 -2.89 4.45
CA PHE A 53 -0.53 -1.91 3.81
C PHE A 53 -1.98 -2.39 3.86
N TRP A 54 -2.63 -2.17 5.01
CA TRP A 54 -4.00 -2.66 5.23
C TRP A 54 -5.03 -1.99 4.31
N ASP A 55 -4.82 -0.73 3.90
CA ASP A 55 -5.72 0.02 3.02
C ASP A 55 -5.39 -0.12 1.53
N GLY A 56 -4.52 -1.05 1.18
CA GLY A 56 -4.17 -1.38 -0.19
C GLY A 56 -5.16 -2.31 -0.89
N TYR A 57 -4.79 -2.76 -2.08
CA TYR A 57 -5.59 -3.67 -2.89
C TYR A 57 -5.92 -4.99 -2.16
N SER A 58 -4.91 -5.62 -1.59
CA SER A 58 -5.08 -6.93 -0.96
C SER A 58 -5.73 -6.86 0.42
N GLY A 59 -5.60 -5.74 1.13
CA GLY A 59 -6.15 -5.54 2.47
C GLY A 59 -7.55 -4.93 2.49
N ASN A 60 -7.87 -4.03 1.55
CA ASN A 60 -9.12 -3.27 1.54
C ASN A 60 -9.72 -3.05 0.15
N SER A 61 -9.17 -3.65 -0.90
CA SER A 61 -9.57 -3.43 -2.31
C SER A 61 -9.53 -1.95 -2.71
N ASN A 62 -8.58 -1.18 -2.16
CA ASN A 62 -8.46 0.26 -2.29
C ASN A 62 -7.02 0.66 -2.67
N ASN A 63 -6.80 1.93 -2.89
CA ASN A 63 -5.47 2.55 -3.04
C ASN A 63 -4.53 1.86 -4.06
N PHE A 64 -5.03 1.66 -5.28
CA PHE A 64 -4.25 1.16 -6.40
C PHE A 64 -4.72 1.73 -7.73
N PHE A 65 -3.80 1.74 -8.70
CA PHE A 65 -4.12 1.97 -10.10
C PHE A 65 -3.93 0.68 -10.91
N ILE A 66 -4.64 0.59 -12.03
CA ILE A 66 -4.42 -0.44 -13.03
C ILE A 66 -3.95 0.26 -14.31
N TYR A 67 -2.78 -0.13 -14.80
CA TYR A 67 -2.17 0.37 -16.03
C TYR A 67 -2.16 -0.74 -17.08
N LEU A 68 -2.74 -0.48 -18.25
CA LEU A 68 -2.61 -1.37 -19.40
C LEU A 68 -1.34 -1.01 -20.17
N ASN A 69 -0.32 -1.86 -20.08
CA ASN A 69 0.94 -1.67 -20.81
C ASN A 69 0.70 -1.92 -22.31
N PRO A 70 0.94 -0.92 -23.18
CA PRO A 70 0.71 -1.05 -24.61
C PRO A 70 1.68 -2.02 -25.32
N GLU A 71 2.84 -2.30 -24.74
CA GLU A 71 3.84 -3.21 -25.31
C GLU A 71 3.48 -4.69 -25.05
N THR A 72 3.05 -4.99 -23.84
CA THR A 72 2.72 -6.36 -23.43
C THR A 72 1.24 -6.69 -23.55
N ASP A 73 0.41 -5.67 -23.73
CA ASP A 73 -1.06 -5.75 -23.73
C ASP A 73 -1.63 -6.38 -22.45
N LYS A 74 -0.91 -6.22 -21.31
CA LYS A 74 -1.28 -6.72 -19.99
C LYS A 74 -1.44 -5.61 -18.98
N PHE A 75 -2.31 -5.86 -17.99
CA PHE A 75 -2.47 -4.97 -16.86
C PHE A 75 -1.33 -5.13 -15.85
N HIS A 76 -0.88 -3.99 -15.32
CA HIS A 76 0.00 -3.87 -14.18
C HIS A 76 -0.72 -3.15 -13.05
N PHE A 77 -0.47 -3.56 -11.82
CA PHE A 77 -0.98 -2.92 -10.62
C PHE A 77 0.07 -1.97 -10.05
N ILE A 78 -0.33 -0.78 -9.68
CA ILE A 78 0.53 0.28 -9.15
C ILE A 78 -0.06 0.73 -7.82
N PRO A 79 0.71 0.73 -6.71
CA PRO A 79 0.21 1.19 -5.42
C PRO A 79 -0.04 2.70 -5.44
N TRP A 80 -1.04 3.13 -4.69
CA TRP A 80 -1.40 4.53 -4.52
C TRP A 80 -1.74 4.80 -3.06
N GLY A 81 -1.65 6.08 -2.59
CA GLY A 81 -2.09 6.46 -1.25
C GLY A 81 -1.45 5.63 -0.15
N ALA A 82 -0.13 5.42 -0.22
CA ALA A 82 0.60 4.58 0.72
C ALA A 82 0.89 5.32 2.05
N ASP A 83 -0.14 5.88 2.67
CA ASP A 83 -0.11 6.58 3.96
C ASP A 83 -0.37 5.65 5.16
N SER A 84 -1.01 4.49 4.93
CA SER A 84 -1.33 3.47 5.93
C SER A 84 -0.34 2.29 5.89
N LEU A 85 0.97 2.59 5.90
CA LEU A 85 2.04 1.59 5.92
C LEU A 85 2.54 1.31 7.34
N PHE A 86 3.16 0.13 7.50
CA PHE A 86 3.76 -0.33 8.75
C PHE A 86 2.76 -0.45 9.90
N GLU A 87 1.53 -0.85 9.55
CA GLU A 87 0.46 -1.11 10.49
C GLU A 87 0.11 -2.61 10.49
N ARG A 88 0.04 -3.19 11.68
CA ARG A 88 -0.23 -4.62 11.82
C ARG A 88 -1.68 -4.96 11.52
N TYR A 89 -2.59 -4.07 11.89
CA TYR A 89 -4.02 -4.26 11.82
C TYR A 89 -4.72 -3.04 11.25
N SER A 90 -5.86 -3.28 10.62
CA SER A 90 -6.74 -2.21 10.19
C SER A 90 -7.36 -1.50 11.40
N PRO A 91 -7.41 -0.16 11.42
CA PRO A 91 -8.10 0.57 12.49
C PRO A 91 -9.63 0.47 12.38
N ILE A 92 -10.14 0.06 11.21
CA ILE A 92 -11.59 0.04 10.91
C ILE A 92 -12.19 -1.37 10.85
N ARG A 93 -11.37 -2.43 10.93
CA ARG A 93 -11.80 -3.83 10.84
C ARG A 93 -11.10 -4.68 11.88
N ASP A 94 -11.77 -5.75 12.36
CA ASP A 94 -11.14 -6.75 13.21
C ASP A 94 -10.44 -7.80 12.35
N ASP A 95 -9.17 -7.55 12.02
CA ASP A 95 -8.31 -8.44 11.26
C ASP A 95 -7.19 -9.09 12.11
N ARG A 96 -7.37 -9.10 13.44
CA ARG A 96 -6.36 -9.61 14.39
C ARG A 96 -6.09 -11.10 14.24
N LYS A 97 -7.04 -11.85 13.69
CA LYS A 97 -6.92 -13.30 13.42
C LYS A 97 -6.38 -13.59 12.03
N ASP A 98 -6.29 -12.57 11.17
CA ASP A 98 -5.79 -12.74 9.82
C ASP A 98 -4.28 -13.04 9.83
N PRO A 99 -3.79 -13.84 8.86
CA PRO A 99 -2.36 -14.01 8.68
C PRO A 99 -1.64 -12.68 8.50
N VAL A 100 -0.44 -12.57 9.07
CA VAL A 100 0.37 -11.35 8.94
C VAL A 100 1.13 -11.31 7.63
N SER A 101 1.38 -12.47 7.00
CA SER A 101 2.16 -12.58 5.76
C SER A 101 1.35 -12.36 4.50
N VAL A 102 0.02 -12.49 4.55
CA VAL A 102 -0.84 -12.39 3.37
C VAL A 102 -2.18 -11.78 3.69
N LYS A 103 -2.71 -11.00 2.74
CA LYS A 103 -4.10 -10.53 2.70
C LYS A 103 -4.68 -10.84 1.32
N THR A 104 -5.96 -11.25 1.26
CA THR A 104 -6.61 -11.68 0.01
C THR A 104 -8.02 -11.09 -0.15
N LYS A 105 -8.28 -9.89 0.36
CA LYS A 105 -9.58 -9.23 0.17
C LYS A 105 -9.81 -8.76 -1.27
N GLY A 106 -8.73 -8.48 -2.02
CA GLY A 106 -8.83 -8.24 -3.46
C GLY A 106 -9.15 -9.53 -4.22
N LEU A 107 -10.16 -9.49 -5.10
CA LEU A 107 -10.72 -10.67 -5.77
C LEU A 107 -9.68 -11.48 -6.57
N ILE A 108 -8.74 -10.82 -7.26
CA ILE A 108 -7.69 -11.52 -8.01
C ILE A 108 -6.74 -12.24 -7.06
N ALA A 109 -6.32 -11.56 -5.99
CA ALA A 109 -5.48 -12.15 -4.95
C ALA A 109 -6.17 -13.34 -4.30
N HIS A 110 -7.47 -13.21 -3.98
CA HIS A 110 -8.27 -14.30 -3.44
C HIS A 110 -8.30 -15.52 -4.36
N LYS A 111 -8.70 -15.33 -5.62
CA LYS A 111 -8.79 -16.41 -6.61
C LYS A 111 -7.45 -17.12 -6.84
N LEU A 112 -6.36 -16.36 -6.94
CA LEU A 112 -5.02 -16.93 -7.09
C LEU A 112 -4.56 -17.68 -5.83
N TYR A 113 -4.91 -17.19 -4.63
CA TYR A 113 -4.49 -17.81 -3.38
C TYR A 113 -5.18 -19.15 -3.10
N GLN A 114 -6.36 -19.39 -3.66
CA GLN A 114 -7.03 -20.70 -3.57
C GLN A 114 -6.25 -21.79 -4.30
N LEU A 115 -5.41 -21.44 -5.28
CA LEU A 115 -4.55 -22.36 -6.00
C LEU A 115 -3.24 -22.61 -5.22
N GLU A 116 -2.78 -23.87 -5.23
CA GLU A 116 -1.47 -24.19 -4.66
C GLU A 116 -0.34 -23.46 -5.37
N SER A 117 -0.36 -23.40 -6.71
CA SER A 117 0.58 -22.64 -7.53
C SER A 117 0.61 -21.15 -7.15
N GLY A 118 -0.56 -20.57 -6.91
CA GLY A 118 -0.70 -19.17 -6.51
C GLY A 118 -0.08 -18.90 -5.14
N ARG A 119 -0.33 -19.77 -4.14
CA ARG A 119 0.31 -19.67 -2.82
C ARG A 119 1.83 -19.81 -2.91
N GLN A 120 2.32 -20.76 -3.70
CA GLN A 120 3.76 -20.95 -3.90
C GLN A 120 4.41 -19.71 -4.53
N ARG A 121 3.83 -19.16 -5.60
CA ARG A 121 4.36 -17.96 -6.28
C ARG A 121 4.33 -16.74 -5.38
N TYR A 122 3.25 -16.54 -4.63
CA TYR A 122 3.17 -15.46 -3.64
C TYR A 122 4.25 -15.61 -2.56
N GLY A 123 4.40 -16.80 -1.98
CA GLY A 123 5.42 -17.08 -0.97
C GLY A 123 6.84 -16.87 -1.49
N GLN A 124 7.11 -17.25 -2.75
CA GLN A 124 8.41 -16.98 -3.39
C GLN A 124 8.66 -15.46 -3.55
N ALA A 125 7.65 -14.70 -4.01
CA ALA A 125 7.75 -13.26 -4.13
C ALA A 125 8.00 -12.60 -2.76
N LEU A 126 7.27 -13.03 -1.73
CA LEU A 126 7.41 -12.51 -0.37
C LEU A 126 8.81 -12.81 0.22
N LYS A 127 9.31 -14.03 0.08
CA LYS A 127 10.67 -14.41 0.52
C LYS A 127 11.74 -13.57 -0.17
N ARG A 128 11.64 -13.44 -1.50
CA ARG A 128 12.56 -12.60 -2.27
C ARG A 128 12.57 -11.15 -1.79
N LEU A 129 11.41 -10.55 -1.55
CA LEU A 129 11.30 -9.18 -1.06
C LEU A 129 11.88 -9.02 0.36
N LEU A 130 11.68 -10.02 1.24
CA LEU A 130 12.30 -10.04 2.56
C LEU A 130 13.83 -10.08 2.49
N GLU A 131 14.39 -10.81 1.54
CA GLU A 131 15.83 -10.97 1.38
C GLU A 131 16.48 -9.77 0.69
N GLU A 132 15.87 -9.29 -0.40
CA GLU A 132 16.47 -8.28 -1.28
C GLU A 132 16.11 -6.84 -0.91
N CYS A 133 14.91 -6.61 -0.32
CA CYS A 133 14.36 -5.27 -0.14
C CYS A 133 14.18 -4.86 1.32
N TRP A 134 13.98 -5.82 2.27
CA TRP A 134 13.73 -5.48 3.66
C TRP A 134 15.02 -5.17 4.41
N ASP A 135 15.45 -3.90 4.38
CA ASP A 135 16.56 -3.40 5.18
C ASP A 135 16.03 -2.69 6.44
N GLU A 136 15.91 -3.46 7.53
CA GLU A 136 15.44 -2.97 8.84
C GLU A 136 16.23 -1.77 9.33
N LYS A 137 17.56 -1.81 9.21
CA LYS A 137 18.45 -0.74 9.68
C LYS A 137 18.18 0.57 8.95
N THR A 138 18.04 0.51 7.63
CA THR A 138 17.72 1.69 6.81
C THR A 138 16.32 2.21 7.10
N LEU A 139 15.34 1.33 7.23
CA LEU A 139 13.96 1.71 7.58
C LEU A 139 13.89 2.41 8.94
N LEU A 140 14.52 1.85 9.98
CA LEU A 140 14.58 2.47 11.31
C LEU A 140 15.26 3.84 11.28
N LYS A 141 16.38 3.97 10.55
CA LYS A 141 17.08 5.25 10.38
C LYS A 141 16.20 6.31 9.69
N GLU A 142 15.39 5.92 8.71
CA GLU A 142 14.45 6.83 8.06
C GLU A 142 13.34 7.28 9.02
N THR A 143 12.84 6.41 9.90
CA THR A 143 11.87 6.85 10.93
C THR A 143 12.49 7.85 11.91
N GLU A 144 13.77 7.69 12.28
CA GLU A 144 14.48 8.66 13.11
C GLU A 144 14.66 10.00 12.40
N ARG A 145 14.97 9.96 11.09
CA ARG A 145 15.11 11.15 10.26
C ARG A 145 13.78 11.92 10.19
N ILE A 146 12.67 11.21 9.97
CA ILE A 146 11.33 11.80 9.90
C ILE A 146 10.96 12.43 11.25
N GLU A 147 11.18 11.74 12.38
CA GLU A 147 10.92 12.29 13.71
C GLU A 147 11.68 13.60 13.95
N VAL A 148 12.96 13.61 13.58
CA VAL A 148 13.80 14.81 13.73
C VAL A 148 13.29 16.00 12.92
N LEU A 149 12.75 15.72 11.73
CA LEU A 149 12.23 16.76 10.85
C LEU A 149 10.86 17.28 11.32
N LEU A 150 9.95 16.40 11.69
CA LEU A 150 8.54 16.77 11.94
C LEU A 150 8.26 17.23 13.37
N LYS A 151 8.91 16.61 14.37
CA LYS A 151 8.64 16.91 15.78
C LYS A 151 8.73 18.41 16.15
N PRO A 152 9.69 19.20 15.64
CA PRO A 152 9.74 20.63 15.93
C PRO A 152 8.53 21.42 15.39
N TYR A 153 8.01 21.05 14.22
CA TYR A 153 6.84 21.71 13.63
C TYR A 153 5.56 21.37 14.38
N LEU A 154 5.42 20.15 14.86
CA LEU A 154 4.30 19.74 15.71
C LEU A 154 4.30 20.48 17.05
N LEU A 155 5.47 20.71 17.65
CA LEU A 155 5.60 21.49 18.87
C LEU A 155 5.19 22.96 18.67
N ILE A 156 5.49 23.54 17.50
CA ILE A 156 5.08 24.91 17.15
C ILE A 156 3.55 24.99 16.98
N SER A 157 2.94 24.00 16.32
CA SER A 157 1.49 24.01 16.12
C SER A 157 0.71 23.94 17.44
N GLN A 158 1.30 23.36 18.48
CA GLN A 158 0.72 23.31 19.82
C GLN A 158 1.06 24.54 20.69
N ASN A 159 2.10 25.30 20.35
CA ASN A 159 2.51 26.50 21.07
C ASN A 159 2.92 27.60 20.09
N PRO A 160 1.98 28.44 19.63
CA PRO A 160 2.23 29.48 18.63
C PRO A 160 3.23 30.58 19.05
N GLU A 161 3.59 30.65 20.35
CA GLU A 161 4.60 31.59 20.85
C GLU A 161 6.05 31.13 20.61
N VAL A 162 6.26 29.92 20.08
CA VAL A 162 7.62 29.39 19.80
C VAL A 162 8.21 30.09 18.58
N ASP A 163 9.42 30.64 18.74
CA ASP A 163 10.17 31.31 17.66
C ASP A 163 10.59 30.29 16.58
N LEU A 164 10.01 30.43 15.39
CA LEU A 164 10.30 29.60 14.22
C LEU A 164 11.79 29.63 13.85
N GLY A 165 12.47 30.79 13.99
CA GLY A 165 13.90 30.93 13.67
C GLY A 165 14.79 30.09 14.58
N GLU A 166 14.46 29.97 15.87
CA GLU A 166 15.17 29.08 16.81
C GLU A 166 14.98 27.58 16.47
N VAL A 167 13.76 27.20 16.10
CA VAL A 167 13.42 25.82 15.73
C VAL A 167 14.10 25.45 14.41
N GLU A 168 14.02 26.29 13.40
CA GLU A 168 14.72 26.07 12.12
C GLU A 168 16.23 25.95 12.33
N GLY A 169 16.81 26.78 13.18
CA GLY A 169 18.23 26.69 13.53
C GLY A 169 18.60 25.35 14.18
N LYS A 170 17.79 24.82 15.09
CA LYS A 170 17.97 23.51 15.74
C LYS A 170 17.79 22.37 14.75
N VAL A 171 16.77 22.42 13.90
CA VAL A 171 16.51 21.45 12.84
C VAL A 171 17.66 21.43 11.84
N LYS A 172 18.11 22.59 11.37
CA LYS A 172 19.22 22.74 10.41
C LYS A 172 20.53 22.21 10.96
N LYS A 173 20.85 22.46 12.25
CA LYS A 173 22.05 21.91 12.92
C LYS A 173 21.98 20.39 13.03
N ARG A 174 20.81 19.83 13.39
CA ARG A 174 20.63 18.39 13.53
C ARG A 174 20.60 17.70 12.16
N TRP A 175 19.96 18.30 11.17
CA TRP A 175 19.99 17.89 9.78
C TRP A 175 21.39 17.82 9.18
N ASN A 176 22.22 18.86 9.40
CA ASN A 176 23.59 18.89 8.93
C ASN A 176 24.47 17.82 9.57
N ARG A 177 24.20 17.43 10.84
CA ARG A 177 24.84 16.26 11.46
C ARG A 177 24.44 14.95 10.81
N LEU A 178 23.14 14.79 10.52
CA LEU A 178 22.63 13.61 9.82
C LEU A 178 23.16 13.53 8.39
N LYS A 179 23.19 14.65 7.66
CA LYS A 179 23.81 14.73 6.33
C LYS A 179 25.26 14.32 6.34
N LYS A 180 26.07 14.83 7.25
CA LYS A 180 27.49 14.45 7.34
C LYS A 180 27.69 12.95 7.60
N ALA A 181 26.74 12.30 8.25
CA ALA A 181 26.74 10.84 8.42
C ALA A 181 26.32 10.09 7.15
N THR A 182 25.47 10.71 6.28
CA THR A 182 24.99 10.14 5.02
C THR A 182 25.81 10.54 3.79
N GLU A 183 26.45 11.70 3.79
CA GLU A 183 27.26 12.20 2.67
C GLU A 183 28.54 11.38 2.43
N LYS A 184 28.91 10.52 3.36
CA LYS A 184 29.91 9.49 3.11
C LYS A 184 29.42 8.42 2.11
N GLU A 185 28.13 8.38 1.83
CA GLU A 185 27.50 7.31 1.03
C GLU A 185 26.83 7.73 -0.28
N LYS A 186 26.47 8.99 -0.51
CA LYS A 186 25.87 9.39 -1.81
C LYS A 186 26.06 10.85 -2.17
N ARG A 187 26.96 11.10 -3.12
CA ARG A 187 26.86 12.24 -4.03
C ARG A 187 25.87 11.89 -5.15
N SER A 188 24.69 12.47 -5.14
CA SER A 188 23.96 13.02 -6.29
C SER A 188 22.43 13.09 -6.07
N LYS A 189 21.94 14.23 -6.36
CA LYS A 189 20.66 14.66 -6.94
C LYS A 189 19.72 15.56 -6.12
N GLU A 190 19.40 16.57 -6.77
CA GLU A 190 18.87 17.90 -6.70
C GLU A 190 17.44 18.09 -6.13
N LYS A 191 17.24 19.36 -5.77
CA LYS A 191 16.15 20.06 -5.12
C LYS A 191 14.79 19.95 -5.81
N ALA A 192 13.73 19.88 -5.01
CA ALA A 192 12.43 20.47 -5.35
C ALA A 192 11.79 21.11 -4.10
N LYS A 193 11.27 22.33 -4.31
CA LYS A 193 10.50 23.10 -3.33
C LYS A 193 9.03 22.70 -3.41
N ALA A 194 8.34 22.57 -2.28
CA ALA A 194 6.89 22.58 -2.19
C ALA A 194 6.47 23.42 -0.97
N GLU A 195 5.48 24.29 -1.17
CA GLU A 195 4.83 25.08 -0.13
C GLU A 195 3.73 24.23 0.57
N PRO A 196 3.46 24.42 1.88
CA PRO A 196 2.49 23.61 2.60
C PRO A 196 1.06 24.15 2.43
N GLU A 197 0.14 23.28 2.06
CA GLU A 197 -1.31 23.53 2.18
C GLU A 197 -1.76 23.38 3.64
N LYS A 198 -2.66 24.28 4.08
CA LYS A 198 -3.27 24.23 5.41
C LYS A 198 -4.36 23.17 5.45
N GLY A 199 -4.14 22.09 6.19
CA GLY A 199 -5.15 21.11 6.59
C GLY A 199 -5.30 21.12 8.11
N GLU A 200 -6.53 21.30 8.58
CA GLU A 200 -6.89 21.27 10.00
C GLU A 200 -7.05 19.83 10.47
N ASP A 201 -5.97 19.23 10.98
CA ASP A 201 -6.04 18.09 11.90
C ASP A 201 -4.79 18.08 12.77
N HIS A 202 -4.93 18.60 14.00
CA HIS A 202 -3.81 18.76 14.92
C HIS A 202 -3.53 17.44 15.64
N GLN A 203 -2.76 16.56 15.00
CA GLN A 203 -2.16 15.41 15.68
C GLN A 203 -1.24 15.92 16.80
N SER A 204 -1.47 15.45 18.04
CA SER A 204 -0.62 15.83 19.16
C SER A 204 0.80 15.27 18.99
N VAL A 205 1.82 15.96 19.55
CA VAL A 205 3.21 15.44 19.53
C VAL A 205 3.30 14.06 20.14
N ASP A 206 2.53 13.78 21.18
CA ASP A 206 2.53 12.48 21.86
C ASP A 206 1.94 11.38 20.99
N GLU A 207 0.85 11.64 20.26
CA GLU A 207 0.27 10.71 19.28
C GLU A 207 1.25 10.42 18.15
N PHE A 208 1.92 11.44 17.62
CA PHE A 208 2.94 11.26 16.59
C PHE A 208 4.11 10.40 17.09
N VAL A 209 4.65 10.68 18.29
CA VAL A 209 5.73 9.89 18.88
C VAL A 209 5.30 8.46 19.14
N GLN A 210 4.07 8.25 19.61
CA GLN A 210 3.52 6.92 19.84
C GLN A 210 3.37 6.15 18.53
N SER A 211 2.81 6.77 17.51
CA SER A 211 2.68 6.21 16.15
C SER A 211 4.05 5.78 15.57
N LEU A 212 5.09 6.60 15.75
CA LEU A 212 6.45 6.23 15.33
C LEU A 212 7.02 5.04 16.11
N LYS A 213 6.74 4.91 17.41
CA LYS A 213 7.15 3.75 18.21
C LYS A 213 6.51 2.47 17.68
N GLU A 214 5.23 2.50 17.37
CA GLU A 214 4.47 1.36 16.84
C GLU A 214 5.01 0.92 15.46
N ARG A 215 5.29 1.89 14.57
CA ARG A 215 5.89 1.60 13.25
C ARG A 215 7.31 1.03 13.37
N ARG A 216 8.12 1.54 14.30
CA ARG A 216 9.46 0.97 14.57
C ARG A 216 9.37 -0.45 15.12
N GLU A 217 8.41 -0.74 15.97
CA GLU A 217 8.19 -2.08 16.49
C GLU A 217 7.72 -3.03 15.38
N PHE A 218 6.80 -2.59 14.53
CA PHE A 218 6.43 -3.32 13.33
C PHE A 218 7.65 -3.66 12.46
N ILE A 219 8.51 -2.67 12.18
CA ILE A 219 9.71 -2.87 11.35
C ILE A 219 10.63 -3.92 11.98
N ARG A 220 10.90 -3.88 13.28
CA ARG A 220 11.78 -4.84 13.99
C ARG A 220 11.21 -6.25 13.98
N GLN A 221 9.91 -6.38 14.18
CA GLN A 221 9.26 -7.69 14.30
C GLN A 221 8.93 -8.31 12.95
N ARG A 222 8.86 -7.51 11.87
CA ARG A 222 8.25 -7.94 10.61
C ARG A 222 8.89 -9.17 10.01
N ARG A 223 10.23 -9.20 9.89
CA ARG A 223 10.96 -10.35 9.35
C ARG A 223 10.68 -11.62 10.14
N VAL A 224 10.78 -11.54 11.47
CA VAL A 224 10.56 -12.70 12.35
C VAL A 224 9.11 -13.18 12.28
N ALA A 225 8.15 -12.26 12.30
CA ALA A 225 6.74 -12.60 12.23
C ALA A 225 6.38 -13.31 10.92
N ILE A 226 6.84 -12.80 9.78
CA ILE A 226 6.59 -13.43 8.48
C ILE A 226 7.30 -14.78 8.37
N THR A 227 8.61 -14.85 8.66
CA THR A 227 9.36 -16.10 8.54
C THR A 227 8.83 -17.19 9.46
N GLY A 228 8.39 -16.82 10.67
CA GLY A 228 7.75 -17.76 11.60
C GLY A 228 6.42 -18.29 11.06
N GLU A 229 5.57 -17.40 10.51
CA GLU A 229 4.26 -17.81 9.99
C GLU A 229 4.37 -18.73 8.75
N ILE A 230 5.35 -18.48 7.87
CA ILE A 230 5.51 -19.23 6.63
C ILE A 230 6.51 -20.40 6.73
N ALA A 231 6.99 -20.73 7.93
CA ALA A 231 8.02 -21.77 8.14
C ALA A 231 7.56 -23.16 7.61
N GLU A 232 6.31 -23.49 7.82
CA GLU A 232 5.70 -24.76 7.36
C GLU A 232 4.92 -24.62 6.04
N GLY A 233 5.04 -23.46 5.37
CA GLY A 233 4.33 -23.12 4.13
C GLY A 233 3.44 -21.89 4.30
N MET A 234 2.81 -21.47 3.21
CA MET A 234 1.91 -20.32 3.28
C MET A 234 0.65 -20.66 4.07
N PRO A 235 0.18 -19.76 4.98
CA PRO A 235 -1.01 -20.01 5.77
C PRO A 235 -2.25 -20.20 4.88
N LYS A 236 -3.21 -21.00 5.35
CA LYS A 236 -4.50 -21.09 4.69
C LYS A 236 -5.28 -19.80 4.92
N TRP A 237 -5.97 -19.36 3.90
CA TRP A 237 -6.89 -18.25 3.97
C TRP A 237 -8.32 -18.77 3.85
N ASP A 238 -8.99 -18.94 4.98
CA ASP A 238 -10.34 -19.52 5.04
C ASP A 238 -11.45 -18.45 5.04
N ILE A 239 -11.08 -17.17 4.89
CA ILE A 239 -12.04 -16.08 4.85
C ILE A 239 -12.50 -15.92 3.40
N GLU A 240 -13.74 -16.30 3.13
CA GLU A 240 -14.38 -15.95 1.86
C GLU A 240 -14.48 -14.43 1.73
N PRO A 241 -14.28 -13.87 0.52
CA PRO A 241 -14.58 -12.47 0.29
C PRO A 241 -16.06 -12.25 0.66
N GLU A 242 -16.32 -11.22 1.43
CA GLU A 242 -17.70 -10.77 1.64
C GLU A 242 -18.37 -10.70 0.27
N GLU A 243 -19.52 -11.38 0.14
CA GLU A 243 -20.38 -11.56 -1.04
C GLU A 243 -19.88 -10.94 -2.35
N PRO A 244 -19.87 -11.68 -3.44
CA PRO A 244 -19.12 -11.26 -4.63
C PRO A 244 -19.51 -9.86 -5.06
N PHE A 245 -18.58 -8.95 -4.88
CA PHE A 245 -18.58 -7.59 -5.41
C PHE A 245 -18.96 -7.51 -6.91
N VAL A 246 -19.19 -8.67 -7.54
CA VAL A 246 -19.25 -8.84 -8.99
C VAL A 246 -20.63 -8.63 -9.62
N THR A 247 -21.73 -8.79 -8.90
CA THR A 247 -23.03 -8.67 -9.53
C THR A 247 -23.86 -7.48 -9.07
N SER A 248 -23.91 -7.18 -7.78
CA SER A 248 -24.67 -6.01 -7.31
C SER A 248 -23.84 -4.74 -7.27
N SER A 249 -22.52 -4.86 -7.13
CA SER A 249 -21.64 -3.69 -6.97
C SER A 249 -21.10 -3.14 -8.29
N ILE A 250 -20.99 -3.92 -9.37
CA ILE A 250 -20.72 -3.33 -10.68
C ILE A 250 -21.94 -2.54 -11.15
N GLU A 251 -23.14 -3.03 -10.90
CA GLU A 251 -24.37 -2.26 -11.18
C GLU A 251 -24.53 -1.08 -10.21
N LYS A 252 -24.20 -1.26 -8.92
CA LYS A 252 -24.16 -0.17 -7.94
C LYS A 252 -22.98 0.77 -8.15
N PHE A 253 -21.81 0.28 -8.57
CA PHE A 253 -20.65 1.11 -8.91
C PHE A 253 -20.89 1.93 -10.18
N MET A 254 -21.57 1.37 -11.18
CA MET A 254 -22.03 2.12 -12.35
C MET A 254 -23.12 3.12 -11.97
N ALA A 255 -24.04 2.77 -11.09
CA ALA A 255 -25.09 3.67 -10.60
C ALA A 255 -24.54 4.75 -9.63
N PHE A 256 -23.57 4.42 -8.79
CA PHE A 256 -22.95 5.36 -7.85
C PHE A 256 -22.03 6.38 -8.54
N SER A 257 -21.35 5.99 -9.62
CA SER A 257 -20.54 6.91 -10.44
C SER A 257 -21.41 7.94 -11.20
N PHE A 258 -22.70 7.68 -11.35
CA PHE A 258 -23.66 8.63 -11.95
C PHE A 258 -24.50 9.42 -10.95
N GLY A 259 -24.51 9.04 -9.67
CA GLY A 259 -25.39 9.62 -8.64
C GLY A 259 -24.76 10.62 -7.69
N CYS A 260 -23.44 10.74 -7.62
CA CYS A 260 -22.75 11.56 -6.61
C CYS A 260 -22.33 12.94 -7.14
N ILE A 261 -23.31 13.74 -7.63
CA ILE A 261 -23.10 15.19 -7.93
C ILE A 261 -23.75 16.09 -6.86
N SER A 262 -24.35 15.54 -5.82
CA SER A 262 -24.93 16.37 -4.75
C SER A 262 -24.79 15.73 -3.39
N GLY A 263 -23.78 16.16 -2.63
CA GLY A 263 -23.70 15.88 -1.19
C GLY A 263 -22.33 15.32 -0.77
N GLY A 264 -21.52 16.18 -0.14
CA GLY A 264 -20.20 15.83 0.32
C GLY A 264 -20.20 14.64 1.29
N CYS A 265 -19.48 13.60 0.89
CA CYS A 265 -18.97 12.56 1.77
C CYS A 265 -17.52 12.29 1.35
N ILE A 266 -16.60 12.70 2.18
CA ILE A 266 -15.17 12.42 2.11
C ILE A 266 -15.01 10.94 2.48
N GLY A 267 -14.60 10.12 1.54
CA GLY A 267 -14.43 8.67 1.71
C GLY A 267 -14.65 7.90 0.42
N CYS A 268 -14.26 8.44 -0.73
CA CYS A 268 -14.45 7.78 -2.01
C CYS A 268 -13.28 6.88 -2.36
N VAL A 269 -13.61 5.61 -2.44
CA VAL A 269 -12.91 4.54 -3.14
C VAL A 269 -12.37 5.02 -4.49
N SER A 270 -11.06 5.15 -4.61
CA SER A 270 -10.41 5.52 -5.86
C SER A 270 -9.72 4.32 -6.47
N ALA A 271 -10.50 3.39 -7.02
CA ALA A 271 -9.98 2.51 -8.06
C ALA A 271 -9.92 3.33 -9.34
N ILE A 272 -8.75 3.79 -9.74
CA ILE A 272 -8.58 4.61 -10.94
C ILE A 272 -7.92 3.77 -12.01
N LEU A 273 -8.62 3.60 -13.11
CA LEU A 273 -8.13 3.00 -14.34
C LEU A 273 -7.26 4.01 -15.10
N VAL A 274 -6.02 3.67 -15.32
CA VAL A 274 -5.11 4.43 -16.20
C VAL A 274 -4.91 3.70 -17.54
#